data_80056568a0006d09ff8e7e5b012a27ba
#
_entry.id   80056568a0006d09ff8e7e5b012a27ba
#
_cell.length_a   1.000
_cell.length_b   1.000
_cell.length_c   1.000
_cell.angle_alpha   90.00
_cell.angle_beta   90.00
_cell.angle_gamma   90.00
#
_symmetry.space_group_name_H-M   'P 1'
#
loop_
_entity.id
_entity.type
_entity.pdbx_description
1 polymer ?
#
loop_
_entity_poly.entity_id
_entity_poly.type
_entity_poly.pdbx_seq_one_letter_code
_entity_poly.pdbx_strand_id
1 'polypeptide(L)'
;MKRHILLAALLGTILGLSAKTRKAVFVIIDGIPAQTIERLQPPTLMDIARHGRYSRAYCGGEVGAYSQTATISAIGYTNILTGTWVNKHNVRGNGNIEANYNYPTLFRIAKDQSRPVTTAIYSSWTDNRTILLGEGRPETRNLKVDYVFDGYDKDKQHYPDEPGDLHIQKIDGRVCEEAAKCIGTNAPDLNWIYLWYTDDAFHNHGHGQFSDESVMTVDRQLAPVWQAICQREKENDEEWLVIVTTDHGRTVTGKGHGGQTQEERTVWVITNQKRVNRQFHRPTLSHVDINPTICRWMDFQVPRDVEFERDGIPFIGPTDICNLHAETYDKQLNLTWDAQGNSGPATVWISPTNDFAKGGHDDWKQAGQVPARSGSYHIDLSPWPEARTFKIVVQTPATTLTRWLVK
;
A
#
# COMPACT_ATOMS: atom_id res chain seq x y z
N MET A 1 -15.95 -25.85 71.79
CA MET A 1 -15.10 -26.13 70.59
C MET A 1 -15.48 -25.12 69.54
N LYS A 2 -14.68 -24.05 69.35
CA LYS A 2 -14.91 -23.01 68.28
C LYS A 2 -13.97 -23.36 67.12
N ARG A 3 -14.51 -23.68 65.94
CA ARG A 3 -13.76 -23.90 64.69
C ARG A 3 -13.52 -22.52 64.05
N HIS A 4 -12.26 -22.10 63.94
CA HIS A 4 -11.84 -20.98 63.13
C HIS A 4 -11.63 -21.46 61.70
N ILE A 5 -12.41 -20.93 60.78
CA ILE A 5 -12.21 -21.11 59.34
C ILE A 5 -11.28 -19.99 58.89
N LEU A 6 -10.07 -20.33 58.46
CA LEU A 6 -9.12 -19.44 57.81
C LEU A 6 -9.51 -19.32 56.33
N LEU A 7 -9.98 -18.14 55.93
CA LEU A 7 -10.20 -17.81 54.53
C LEU A 7 -8.88 -17.29 53.96
N ALA A 8 -8.19 -18.09 53.16
CA ALA A 8 -7.03 -17.66 52.40
C ALA A 8 -7.50 -16.93 51.15
N ALA A 9 -7.35 -15.61 51.11
CA ALA A 9 -7.58 -14.82 49.92
C ALA A 9 -6.42 -14.98 48.92
N LEU A 10 -6.65 -15.70 47.83
CA LEU A 10 -5.73 -15.80 46.70
C LEU A 10 -5.84 -14.47 45.92
N LEU A 11 -4.91 -13.54 46.11
CA LEU A 11 -4.71 -12.41 45.17
C LEU A 11 -4.04 -12.97 43.91
N GLY A 12 -4.85 -13.28 42.90
CA GLY A 12 -4.37 -13.52 41.54
C GLY A 12 -3.94 -12.19 40.93
N THR A 13 -2.65 -11.94 40.80
CA THR A 13 -2.10 -10.91 39.97
C THR A 13 -2.42 -11.26 38.50
N ILE A 14 -3.45 -10.66 37.96
CA ILE A 14 -3.68 -10.64 36.51
C ILE A 14 -2.55 -9.78 35.90
N LEU A 15 -1.47 -10.41 35.45
CA LEU A 15 -0.52 -9.81 34.53
C LEU A 15 -1.29 -9.55 33.24
N GLY A 16 -1.84 -8.35 33.11
CA GLY A 16 -2.40 -7.88 31.86
C GLY A 16 -1.27 -7.85 30.84
N LEU A 17 -1.27 -8.79 29.89
CA LEU A 17 -0.46 -8.69 28.68
C LEU A 17 -0.94 -7.42 27.98
N SER A 18 -0.20 -6.31 28.16
CA SER A 18 -0.39 -5.12 27.35
C SER A 18 -0.12 -5.50 25.90
N ALA A 19 -1.07 -5.22 25.01
CA ALA A 19 -0.84 -5.44 23.59
C ALA A 19 0.24 -4.47 23.13
N LYS A 20 1.23 -4.98 22.40
CA LYS A 20 2.30 -4.17 21.84
C LYS A 20 1.77 -3.02 20.99
N THR A 21 2.42 -1.88 21.08
CA THR A 21 2.10 -0.71 20.23
C THR A 21 2.49 -1.03 18.79
N ARG A 22 1.51 -1.04 17.88
CA ARG A 22 1.74 -1.31 16.46
C ARG A 22 2.21 -0.06 15.73
N LYS A 23 3.23 -0.24 14.89
CA LYS A 23 3.81 0.79 14.05
C LYS A 23 4.02 0.23 12.64
N ALA A 24 4.10 1.10 11.65
CA ALA A 24 4.31 0.70 10.26
C ALA A 24 5.34 1.60 9.57
N VAL A 25 6.16 0.99 8.75
CA VAL A 25 7.00 1.67 7.77
C VAL A 25 6.85 0.98 6.41
N PHE A 26 6.61 1.77 5.37
CA PHE A 26 6.70 1.29 4.01
C PHE A 26 7.77 2.09 3.25
N VAL A 27 8.55 1.34 2.48
CA VAL A 27 9.68 1.85 1.71
C VAL A 27 9.39 1.61 0.25
N ILE A 28 9.52 2.64 -0.57
CA ILE A 28 9.50 2.54 -2.02
C ILE A 28 10.92 2.83 -2.51
N ILE A 29 11.53 1.85 -3.18
CA ILE A 29 12.82 1.99 -3.85
C ILE A 29 12.53 1.98 -5.35
N ASP A 30 12.76 3.10 -6.00
CA ASP A 30 12.26 3.36 -7.35
C ASP A 30 12.88 2.46 -8.42
N GLY A 31 12.04 1.91 -9.27
CA GLY A 31 12.40 1.31 -10.56
C GLY A 31 13.28 0.05 -10.53
N ILE A 32 13.29 -0.74 -9.45
CA ILE A 32 14.09 -1.97 -9.38
C ILE A 32 13.31 -3.18 -9.91
N PRO A 33 13.73 -3.84 -11.02
CA PRO A 33 13.10 -5.06 -11.50
C PRO A 33 13.16 -6.21 -10.48
N ALA A 34 12.09 -7.01 -10.40
CA ALA A 34 12.02 -8.17 -9.49
C ALA A 34 13.17 -9.16 -9.71
N GLN A 35 13.51 -9.45 -10.98
CA GLN A 35 14.62 -10.36 -11.31
C GLN A 35 15.98 -9.83 -10.81
N THR A 36 16.16 -8.52 -10.67
CA THR A 36 17.41 -7.95 -10.11
C THR A 36 17.52 -8.25 -8.63
N ILE A 37 16.46 -8.07 -7.85
CA ILE A 37 16.41 -8.44 -6.42
C ILE A 37 16.65 -9.95 -6.25
N GLU A 38 15.99 -10.76 -7.04
CA GLU A 38 16.09 -12.23 -6.98
C GLU A 38 17.50 -12.75 -7.33
N ARG A 39 18.19 -12.10 -8.24
CA ARG A 39 19.56 -12.43 -8.64
C ARG A 39 20.63 -11.92 -7.66
N LEU A 40 20.51 -10.67 -7.24
CA LEU A 40 21.52 -10.02 -6.38
C LEU A 40 21.42 -10.42 -4.91
N GLN A 41 20.22 -10.75 -4.44
CA GLN A 41 19.95 -11.08 -3.04
C GLN A 41 20.53 -10.02 -2.07
N PRO A 42 20.14 -8.73 -2.19
CA PRO A 42 20.73 -7.65 -1.39
C PRO A 42 20.57 -7.94 0.11
N PRO A 43 21.64 -7.89 0.91
CA PRO A 43 21.67 -8.45 2.27
C PRO A 43 20.62 -7.90 3.22
N THR A 44 20.38 -6.58 3.23
CA THR A 44 19.39 -5.94 4.10
C THR A 44 17.97 -6.33 3.71
N LEU A 45 17.64 -6.24 2.43
CA LEU A 45 16.33 -6.64 1.89
C LEU A 45 16.05 -8.12 2.14
N MET A 46 17.06 -8.98 1.94
CA MET A 46 16.93 -10.40 2.21
C MET A 46 16.85 -10.70 3.71
N ASP A 47 17.45 -9.89 4.57
CA ASP A 47 17.27 -10.04 6.01
C ASP A 47 15.84 -9.74 6.44
N ILE A 48 15.24 -8.65 5.95
CA ILE A 48 13.82 -8.34 6.17
C ILE A 48 12.92 -9.49 5.65
N ALA A 49 13.21 -10.00 4.44
CA ALA A 49 12.47 -11.13 3.86
C ALA A 49 12.59 -12.43 4.67
N ARG A 50 13.74 -12.71 5.28
CA ARG A 50 13.95 -13.87 6.18
C ARG A 50 13.15 -13.75 7.50
N HIS A 51 12.95 -12.53 7.98
CA HIS A 51 12.07 -12.29 9.13
C HIS A 51 10.60 -12.48 8.76
N GLY A 52 10.24 -12.33 7.49
CA GLY A 52 8.90 -12.47 6.99
C GLY A 52 8.82 -13.20 5.65
N ARG A 53 8.55 -12.47 4.55
CA ARG A 53 8.27 -13.03 3.21
C ARG A 53 8.73 -12.08 2.09
N TYR A 54 8.96 -12.68 0.93
CA TYR A 54 9.12 -12.05 -0.38
C TYR A 54 8.06 -12.60 -1.33
N SER A 55 7.52 -11.77 -2.22
CA SER A 55 6.68 -12.18 -3.34
C SER A 55 6.82 -11.21 -4.51
N ARG A 56 6.67 -11.71 -5.74
CA ARG A 56 6.37 -10.86 -6.89
C ARG A 56 4.96 -10.31 -6.75
N ALA A 57 4.75 -9.12 -7.27
CA ALA A 57 3.47 -8.44 -7.32
C ALA A 57 3.33 -7.71 -8.66
N TYR A 58 2.23 -7.03 -8.90
CA TYR A 58 2.06 -6.27 -10.12
C TYR A 58 1.62 -4.82 -9.87
N CYS A 59 1.89 -3.97 -10.86
CA CYS A 59 1.39 -2.60 -10.98
C CYS A 59 0.69 -2.40 -12.34
N GLY A 60 0.24 -1.19 -12.65
CA GLY A 60 -0.34 -0.86 -13.95
C GLY A 60 -1.80 -1.26 -14.17
N GLY A 61 -2.50 -1.70 -13.12
CA GLY A 61 -3.91 -2.11 -13.19
C GLY A 61 -4.13 -3.40 -13.98
N GLU A 62 -5.35 -3.66 -14.41
CA GLU A 62 -5.71 -4.82 -15.24
C GLU A 62 -5.62 -4.47 -16.72
N VAL A 63 -4.87 -5.25 -17.49
CA VAL A 63 -4.66 -5.01 -18.94
C VAL A 63 -6.00 -5.08 -19.69
N GLY A 64 -6.27 -4.05 -20.49
CA GLY A 64 -7.52 -3.94 -21.26
C GLY A 64 -8.74 -3.54 -20.44
N ALA A 65 -8.62 -3.33 -19.12
CA ALA A 65 -9.73 -2.93 -18.26
C ALA A 65 -9.68 -1.44 -17.90
N TYR A 66 -10.73 -0.96 -17.23
CA TYR A 66 -10.87 0.44 -16.77
C TYR A 66 -9.75 0.92 -15.83
N SER A 67 -9.08 -0.01 -15.15
CA SER A 67 -8.00 0.27 -14.20
C SER A 67 -6.61 0.27 -14.84
N GLN A 68 -6.50 -0.07 -16.14
CA GLN A 68 -5.21 -0.05 -16.82
C GLN A 68 -4.59 1.34 -16.81
N THR A 69 -3.30 1.42 -16.46
CA THR A 69 -2.56 2.67 -16.47
C THR A 69 -1.08 2.44 -16.78
N ALA A 70 -0.37 3.52 -17.10
CA ALA A 70 1.07 3.48 -17.28
C ALA A 70 1.79 3.03 -15.99
N THR A 71 2.89 2.31 -16.17
CA THR A 71 3.79 1.88 -15.09
C THR A 71 4.82 2.97 -14.82
N ILE A 72 4.34 4.08 -14.22
CA ILE A 72 5.09 5.32 -13.94
C ILE A 72 5.08 5.60 -12.44
N SER A 73 6.15 6.20 -11.96
CA SER A 73 6.50 6.42 -10.56
C SER A 73 5.38 7.02 -9.71
N ALA A 74 4.93 8.24 -9.97
CA ALA A 74 3.88 8.89 -9.18
C ALA A 74 2.54 8.11 -9.18
N ILE A 75 2.25 7.37 -10.26
CA ILE A 75 1.09 6.49 -10.34
C ILE A 75 1.26 5.33 -9.36
N GLY A 76 2.43 4.65 -9.39
CA GLY A 76 2.76 3.55 -8.50
C GLY A 76 2.70 3.95 -7.03
N TYR A 77 3.28 5.12 -6.67
CA TYR A 77 3.22 5.63 -5.30
C TYR A 77 1.77 5.90 -4.86
N THR A 78 0.97 6.51 -5.74
CA THR A 78 -0.42 6.84 -5.40
C THR A 78 -1.30 5.60 -5.30
N ASN A 79 -1.06 4.56 -6.11
CA ASN A 79 -1.72 3.27 -5.94
C ASN A 79 -1.48 2.71 -4.53
N ILE A 80 -0.22 2.78 -4.03
CA ILE A 80 0.15 2.34 -2.68
C ILE A 80 -0.50 3.22 -1.62
N LEU A 81 -0.48 4.54 -1.81
CA LEU A 81 -1.00 5.50 -0.84
C LEU A 81 -2.52 5.42 -0.68
N THR A 82 -3.26 5.18 -1.74
CA THR A 82 -4.73 5.21 -1.72
C THR A 82 -5.39 3.84 -1.69
N GLY A 83 -4.68 2.78 -2.10
CA GLY A 83 -5.24 1.44 -2.31
C GLY A 83 -6.19 1.38 -3.51
N THR A 84 -6.07 2.33 -4.45
CA THR A 84 -6.93 2.44 -5.65
C THR A 84 -6.11 2.58 -6.92
N TRP A 85 -6.70 2.26 -8.08
CA TRP A 85 -6.08 2.46 -9.38
C TRP A 85 -6.33 3.88 -9.91
N VAL A 86 -5.61 4.22 -11.00
CA VAL A 86 -5.59 5.56 -11.63
C VAL A 86 -6.96 6.13 -12.00
N ASN A 87 -7.91 5.30 -12.38
CA ASN A 87 -9.27 5.72 -12.71
C ASN A 87 -10.01 6.40 -11.54
N LYS A 88 -9.50 6.24 -10.33
CA LYS A 88 -9.99 6.80 -9.08
C LYS A 88 -9.13 7.97 -8.61
N HIS A 89 -7.86 7.75 -8.30
CA HIS A 89 -6.98 8.79 -7.74
C HIS A 89 -6.49 9.83 -8.77
N ASN A 90 -6.65 9.59 -10.07
CA ASN A 90 -6.36 10.51 -11.19
C ASN A 90 -4.90 10.99 -11.36
N VAL A 91 -3.94 10.43 -10.62
CA VAL A 91 -2.51 10.71 -10.86
C VAL A 91 -2.06 9.93 -12.10
N ARG A 92 -1.69 10.63 -13.18
CA ARG A 92 -1.46 10.01 -14.49
C ARG A 92 -0.02 10.08 -14.98
N GLY A 93 0.89 10.62 -14.18
CA GLY A 93 2.31 10.76 -14.49
C GLY A 93 3.04 11.61 -13.46
N ASN A 94 4.33 11.87 -13.69
CA ASN A 94 5.20 12.60 -12.76
C ASN A 94 5.09 14.13 -12.91
N GLY A 95 4.48 14.63 -13.98
CA GLY A 95 4.29 16.06 -14.23
C GLY A 95 2.82 16.45 -14.32
N ASN A 96 2.50 17.71 -14.01
CA ASN A 96 1.13 18.26 -14.01
C ASN A 96 0.14 17.36 -13.26
N ILE A 97 0.49 17.01 -12.04
CA ILE A 97 -0.25 16.05 -11.22
C ILE A 97 -1.56 16.68 -10.73
N GLU A 98 -2.68 16.08 -11.09
CA GLU A 98 -4.04 16.46 -10.66
C GLU A 98 -4.64 15.32 -9.83
N ALA A 99 -4.17 15.16 -8.59
CA ALA A 99 -4.66 14.12 -7.70
C ALA A 99 -6.10 14.35 -7.27
N ASN A 100 -6.93 13.31 -7.32
CA ASN A 100 -8.27 13.34 -6.74
C ASN A 100 -8.22 12.95 -5.25
N TYR A 101 -8.15 13.95 -4.38
CA TYR A 101 -8.04 13.74 -2.93
C TYR A 101 -9.32 13.24 -2.26
N ASN A 102 -10.43 13.06 -3.01
CA ASN A 102 -11.61 12.34 -2.49
C ASN A 102 -11.29 10.87 -2.22
N TYR A 103 -10.25 10.31 -2.89
CA TYR A 103 -9.65 9.02 -2.56
C TYR A 103 -8.51 9.24 -1.56
N PRO A 104 -8.77 9.11 -0.24
CA PRO A 104 -7.82 9.54 0.79
C PRO A 104 -6.56 8.67 0.79
N THR A 105 -5.43 9.33 0.96
CA THR A 105 -4.16 8.63 1.17
C THR A 105 -4.13 7.97 2.55
N LEU A 106 -3.25 6.98 2.73
CA LEU A 106 -2.99 6.31 4.00
C LEU A 106 -2.70 7.32 5.14
N PHE A 107 -2.01 8.42 4.82
CA PHE A 107 -1.73 9.50 5.78
C PHE A 107 -3.00 10.25 6.18
N ARG A 108 -3.92 10.50 5.24
CA ARG A 108 -5.20 11.12 5.57
C ARG A 108 -6.04 10.18 6.44
N ILE A 109 -6.10 8.88 6.09
CA ILE A 109 -6.78 7.87 6.90
C ILE A 109 -6.19 7.82 8.31
N ALA A 110 -4.86 7.86 8.45
CA ALA A 110 -4.17 7.88 9.74
C ALA A 110 -4.55 9.11 10.59
N LYS A 111 -4.63 10.29 9.96
CA LYS A 111 -5.00 11.54 10.67
C LYS A 111 -6.48 11.64 11.02
N ASP A 112 -7.33 10.85 10.38
CA ASP A 112 -8.76 10.80 10.68
C ASP A 112 -9.12 9.83 11.81
N GLN A 113 -8.14 9.14 12.39
CA GLN A 113 -8.40 8.25 13.51
C GLN A 113 -8.79 9.04 14.77
N SER A 114 -9.65 8.43 15.61
CA SER A 114 -10.05 9.03 16.90
C SER A 114 -8.90 9.13 17.91
N ARG A 115 -7.89 8.24 17.79
CA ARG A 115 -6.64 8.34 18.53
C ARG A 115 -5.60 9.14 17.75
N PRO A 116 -4.71 9.88 18.41
CA PRO A 116 -3.57 10.50 17.74
C PRO A 116 -2.70 9.45 17.06
N VAL A 117 -2.35 9.70 15.80
CA VAL A 117 -1.41 8.90 15.03
C VAL A 117 -0.31 9.81 14.52
N THR A 118 0.92 9.55 14.93
CA THR A 118 2.08 10.31 14.48
C THR A 118 2.56 9.76 13.13
N THR A 119 2.89 10.67 12.22
CA THR A 119 3.26 10.34 10.84
C THR A 119 4.59 10.93 10.46
N ALA A 120 5.36 10.22 9.63
CA ALA A 120 6.63 10.70 9.13
C ALA A 120 6.79 10.42 7.63
N ILE A 121 7.41 11.34 6.91
CA ILE A 121 7.86 11.16 5.54
C ILE A 121 9.36 11.46 5.43
N TYR A 122 10.06 10.59 4.74
CA TYR A 122 11.48 10.69 4.39
C TYR A 122 11.58 10.48 2.89
N SER A 123 11.85 11.54 2.13
CA SER A 123 11.67 11.46 0.69
C SER A 123 12.76 12.19 -0.08
N SER A 124 13.31 11.51 -1.07
CA SER A 124 14.23 12.09 -2.04
C SER A 124 13.54 12.96 -3.08
N TRP A 125 12.20 12.96 -3.13
CA TRP A 125 11.37 13.78 -4.01
C TRP A 125 10.31 14.54 -3.21
N THR A 126 10.41 15.87 -3.21
CA THR A 126 9.55 16.77 -2.41
C THR A 126 8.07 16.65 -2.77
N ASP A 127 7.73 16.38 -4.03
CA ASP A 127 6.36 16.35 -4.50
C ASP A 127 5.57 15.14 -3.96
N ASN A 128 6.25 14.14 -3.40
CA ASN A 128 5.60 13.07 -2.64
C ASN A 128 4.77 13.63 -1.48
N ARG A 129 5.29 14.61 -0.74
CA ARG A 129 4.57 15.27 0.35
C ARG A 129 3.65 16.38 -0.15
N THR A 130 4.17 17.29 -0.96
CA THR A 130 3.48 18.52 -1.33
C THR A 130 2.32 18.31 -2.28
N ILE A 131 2.43 17.28 -3.15
CA ILE A 131 1.42 16.97 -4.17
C ILE A 131 0.73 15.63 -3.88
N LEU A 132 1.47 14.50 -3.74
CA LEU A 132 0.81 13.21 -3.63
C LEU A 132 0.08 13.04 -2.29
N LEU A 133 0.68 13.42 -1.16
CA LEU A 133 -0.03 13.51 0.11
C LEU A 133 -0.94 14.74 0.15
N GLY A 134 -0.61 15.81 -0.56
CA GLY A 134 -1.34 17.06 -0.56
C GLY A 134 -1.29 17.77 0.80
N GLU A 135 -0.11 17.77 1.47
CA GLU A 135 0.04 18.42 2.75
C GLU A 135 -0.35 19.90 2.68
N GLY A 136 -1.15 20.36 3.66
CA GLY A 136 -1.60 21.75 3.79
C GLY A 136 -2.70 22.15 2.79
N ARG A 137 -3.16 21.26 1.89
CA ARG A 137 -4.23 21.58 0.93
C ARG A 137 -5.61 21.49 1.58
N PRO A 138 -6.55 22.39 1.24
CA PRO A 138 -7.92 22.31 1.73
C PRO A 138 -8.60 20.97 1.37
N GLU A 139 -8.33 20.44 0.17
CA GLU A 139 -8.91 19.19 -0.35
C GLU A 139 -8.50 17.98 0.49
N THR A 140 -7.35 18.05 1.16
CA THR A 140 -6.90 17.03 2.12
C THR A 140 -7.25 17.39 3.56
N ARG A 141 -8.16 18.36 3.76
CA ARG A 141 -8.51 18.91 5.09
C ARG A 141 -7.28 19.40 5.86
N ASN A 142 -6.38 20.12 5.15
CA ASN A 142 -5.13 20.65 5.69
C ASN A 142 -4.29 19.56 6.36
N LEU A 143 -4.13 18.40 5.71
CA LEU A 143 -3.26 17.31 6.19
C LEU A 143 -1.93 17.88 6.67
N LYS A 144 -1.49 17.46 7.84
CA LYS A 144 -0.17 17.79 8.39
C LYS A 144 0.59 16.50 8.72
N VAL A 145 1.80 16.39 8.21
CA VAL A 145 2.76 15.35 8.58
C VAL A 145 3.57 15.82 9.78
N ASP A 146 3.78 14.97 10.80
CA ASP A 146 4.42 15.41 12.05
C ASP A 146 5.94 15.53 11.92
N TYR A 147 6.57 14.60 11.15
CA TYR A 147 8.01 14.58 10.92
C TYR A 147 8.28 14.57 9.43
N VAL A 148 8.97 15.59 8.94
CA VAL A 148 9.20 15.82 7.52
C VAL A 148 10.71 15.92 7.25
N PHE A 149 11.19 15.04 6.36
CA PHE A 149 12.59 14.98 5.91
C PHE A 149 12.61 14.85 4.38
N ASP A 150 12.39 15.97 3.71
CA ASP A 150 12.44 16.11 2.25
C ASP A 150 12.99 17.50 1.88
N GLY A 151 12.87 17.90 0.62
CA GLY A 151 13.36 19.19 0.13
C GLY A 151 14.80 19.16 -0.39
N TYR A 152 15.49 18.04 -0.22
CA TYR A 152 16.90 17.89 -0.65
C TYR A 152 17.05 17.98 -2.17
N ASP A 153 16.06 17.53 -2.96
CA ASP A 153 16.03 17.63 -4.42
C ASP A 153 15.91 19.08 -4.91
N LYS A 154 15.46 19.99 -4.06
CA LYS A 154 15.41 21.44 -4.34
C LYS A 154 16.64 22.21 -3.81
N ASP A 155 17.42 21.61 -2.94
CA ASP A 155 18.61 22.23 -2.33
C ASP A 155 19.86 22.03 -3.19
N LYS A 156 19.95 22.80 -4.27
CA LYS A 156 21.09 22.74 -5.20
C LYS A 156 22.40 23.30 -4.63
N GLN A 157 22.34 23.95 -3.46
CA GLN A 157 23.54 24.40 -2.76
C GLN A 157 24.30 23.23 -2.12
N HIS A 158 23.56 22.32 -1.45
CA HIS A 158 24.18 21.18 -0.77
C HIS A 158 24.18 19.92 -1.65
N TYR A 159 23.26 19.84 -2.61
CA TYR A 159 23.13 18.72 -3.55
C TYR A 159 23.12 19.24 -4.99
N PRO A 160 24.25 19.82 -5.49
CA PRO A 160 24.35 20.26 -6.87
C PRO A 160 24.27 19.05 -7.82
N ASP A 161 23.79 19.29 -9.04
CA ASP A 161 23.72 18.24 -10.06
C ASP A 161 25.13 17.67 -10.33
N GLU A 162 25.25 16.35 -10.31
CA GLU A 162 26.49 15.62 -10.51
C GLU A 162 26.34 14.62 -11.66
N PRO A 163 27.42 14.34 -12.42
CA PRO A 163 27.40 13.30 -13.45
C PRO A 163 26.93 11.95 -12.89
N GLY A 164 26.07 11.26 -13.65
CA GLY A 164 25.49 9.97 -13.24
C GLY A 164 24.51 10.09 -12.07
N ASP A 165 23.96 11.28 -11.86
CA ASP A 165 22.96 11.59 -10.83
C ASP A 165 23.41 11.21 -9.40
N LEU A 166 24.73 11.25 -9.14
CA LEU A 166 25.31 10.88 -7.85
C LEU A 166 24.80 11.76 -6.69
N HIS A 167 24.34 12.99 -6.99
CA HIS A 167 23.69 13.84 -5.99
C HIS A 167 22.40 13.20 -5.46
N ILE A 168 21.63 12.47 -6.30
CA ILE A 168 20.44 11.74 -5.87
C ILE A 168 20.81 10.56 -4.95
N GLN A 169 21.92 9.85 -5.25
CA GLN A 169 22.43 8.80 -4.36
C GLN A 169 22.79 9.35 -2.96
N LYS A 170 23.37 10.57 -2.90
CA LYS A 170 23.68 11.24 -1.64
C LYS A 170 22.40 11.64 -0.90
N ILE A 171 21.39 12.12 -1.63
CA ILE A 171 20.07 12.45 -1.07
C ILE A 171 19.43 11.19 -0.47
N ASP A 172 19.44 10.05 -1.18
CA ASP A 172 18.91 8.77 -0.67
C ASP A 172 19.62 8.35 0.63
N GLY A 173 20.96 8.50 0.68
CA GLY A 173 21.74 8.28 1.90
C GLY A 173 21.27 9.16 3.06
N ARG A 174 21.08 10.46 2.80
CA ARG A 174 20.57 11.40 3.80
C ARG A 174 19.17 11.06 4.28
N VAL A 175 18.30 10.70 3.37
CA VAL A 175 16.92 10.25 3.67
C VAL A 175 16.94 9.03 4.61
N CYS A 176 17.80 8.04 4.32
CA CYS A 176 17.94 6.85 5.17
C CYS A 176 18.53 7.19 6.56
N GLU A 177 19.50 8.09 6.64
CA GLU A 177 20.08 8.56 7.92
C GLU A 177 19.01 9.23 8.80
N GLU A 178 18.22 10.15 8.24
CA GLU A 178 17.16 10.82 8.96
C GLU A 178 16.04 9.85 9.38
N ALA A 179 15.70 8.90 8.51
CA ALA A 179 14.73 7.87 8.83
C ALA A 179 15.20 6.99 10.00
N ALA A 180 16.45 6.49 9.94
CA ALA A 180 17.01 5.68 11.02
C ALA A 180 17.05 6.44 12.35
N LYS A 181 17.47 7.70 12.33
CA LYS A 181 17.52 8.58 13.51
C LYS A 181 16.13 8.82 14.08
N CYS A 182 15.18 9.26 13.25
CA CYS A 182 13.83 9.59 13.71
C CYS A 182 13.07 8.35 14.21
N ILE A 183 13.18 7.22 13.51
CA ILE A 183 12.61 5.94 13.97
C ILE A 183 13.23 5.54 15.32
N GLY A 184 14.53 5.62 15.45
CA GLY A 184 15.23 5.27 16.70
C GLY A 184 14.84 6.16 17.89
N THR A 185 14.61 7.46 17.68
CA THR A 185 14.37 8.44 18.76
C THR A 185 12.89 8.77 18.98
N ASN A 186 12.12 8.98 17.92
CA ASN A 186 10.73 9.46 17.98
C ASN A 186 9.72 8.34 17.71
N ALA A 187 10.12 7.31 16.97
CA ALA A 187 9.29 6.16 16.61
C ALA A 187 7.88 6.55 16.11
N PRO A 188 7.75 7.31 15.01
CA PRO A 188 6.44 7.67 14.48
C PRO A 188 5.60 6.41 14.18
N ASP A 189 4.27 6.53 14.28
CA ASP A 189 3.38 5.36 14.13
C ASP A 189 3.29 4.88 12.69
N LEU A 190 3.29 5.83 11.73
CA LEU A 190 3.25 5.55 10.29
C LEU A 190 4.37 6.30 9.58
N ASN A 191 5.19 5.57 8.83
CA ASN A 191 6.39 6.09 8.17
C ASN A 191 6.38 5.74 6.69
N TRP A 192 6.70 6.70 5.83
CA TRP A 192 6.96 6.50 4.41
C TRP A 192 8.37 6.92 4.06
N ILE A 193 9.18 5.97 3.51
CA ILE A 193 10.52 6.22 3.00
C ILE A 193 10.48 6.04 1.48
N TYR A 194 11.00 7.02 0.75
CA TYR A 194 11.13 6.99 -0.70
C TYR A 194 12.57 7.26 -1.13
N LEU A 195 13.12 6.37 -1.97
CA LEU A 195 14.49 6.40 -2.48
C LEU A 195 14.46 6.37 -4.01
N TRP A 196 15.14 7.30 -4.63
CA TRP A 196 15.03 7.60 -6.05
C TRP A 196 16.15 7.03 -6.92
N TYR A 197 17.42 7.07 -6.44
CA TYR A 197 18.64 6.90 -7.26
C TYR A 197 18.65 5.67 -8.17
N THR A 198 18.07 4.57 -7.77
CA THR A 198 18.03 3.33 -8.57
C THR A 198 17.30 3.53 -9.88
N ASP A 199 16.25 4.37 -9.93
CA ASP A 199 15.54 4.69 -11.16
C ASP A 199 16.45 5.38 -12.18
N ASP A 200 17.18 6.44 -11.77
CA ASP A 200 18.12 7.15 -12.64
C ASP A 200 19.26 6.23 -13.11
N ALA A 201 19.78 5.38 -12.23
CA ALA A 201 20.83 4.43 -12.57
C ALA A 201 20.38 3.46 -13.69
N PHE A 202 19.15 2.93 -13.59
CA PHE A 202 18.60 2.08 -14.63
C PHE A 202 18.28 2.86 -15.91
N HIS A 203 17.73 4.07 -15.83
CA HIS A 203 17.47 4.91 -17.01
C HIS A 203 18.73 5.18 -17.82
N ASN A 204 19.80 5.52 -17.13
CA ASN A 204 21.08 5.87 -17.77
C ASN A 204 21.81 4.62 -18.32
N HIS A 205 21.83 3.52 -17.57
CA HIS A 205 22.70 2.37 -17.85
C HIS A 205 21.97 1.09 -18.26
N GLY A 206 20.68 0.94 -17.95
CA GLY A 206 19.92 -0.31 -18.18
C GLY A 206 20.37 -1.42 -17.23
N HIS A 207 20.14 -2.67 -17.63
CA HIS A 207 20.66 -3.82 -16.88
C HIS A 207 22.18 -3.90 -17.00
N GLY A 208 22.87 -4.17 -15.89
CA GLY A 208 24.32 -4.32 -15.86
C GLY A 208 24.94 -3.94 -14.53
N GLN A 209 26.27 -3.96 -14.47
CA GLN A 209 27.04 -3.79 -13.26
C GLN A 209 26.71 -2.46 -12.54
N PHE A 210 26.57 -1.34 -13.27
CA PHE A 210 26.31 -0.03 -12.65
C PHE A 210 24.98 -0.02 -11.88
N SER A 211 23.91 -0.52 -12.52
CA SER A 211 22.59 -0.61 -11.89
C SER A 211 22.57 -1.64 -10.76
N ASP A 212 23.32 -2.73 -10.89
CA ASP A 212 23.50 -3.70 -9.80
C ASP A 212 24.18 -3.07 -8.58
N GLU A 213 25.22 -2.27 -8.80
CA GLU A 213 25.90 -1.52 -7.75
C GLU A 213 25.02 -0.47 -7.10
N SER A 214 24.13 0.20 -7.86
CA SER A 214 23.14 1.13 -7.30
C SER A 214 22.17 0.43 -6.35
N VAL A 215 21.67 -0.76 -6.72
CA VAL A 215 20.81 -1.60 -5.85
C VAL A 215 21.56 -2.01 -4.58
N MET A 216 22.80 -2.44 -4.68
CA MET A 216 23.62 -2.80 -3.53
C MET A 216 23.96 -1.59 -2.64
N THR A 217 24.00 -0.40 -3.22
CA THR A 217 24.24 0.84 -2.47
C THR A 217 23.03 1.25 -1.67
N VAL A 218 21.84 1.27 -2.28
CA VAL A 218 20.60 1.60 -1.57
C VAL A 218 20.29 0.57 -0.48
N ASP A 219 20.60 -0.72 -0.69
CA ASP A 219 20.49 -1.76 0.33
C ASP A 219 21.34 -1.47 1.56
N ARG A 220 22.61 -1.04 1.35
CA ARG A 220 23.49 -0.62 2.44
C ARG A 220 22.98 0.63 3.16
N GLN A 221 22.44 1.60 2.41
CA GLN A 221 21.85 2.83 2.98
C GLN A 221 20.63 2.53 3.83
N LEU A 222 19.83 1.53 3.46
CA LEU A 222 18.63 1.11 4.21
C LEU A 222 18.97 0.31 5.49
N ALA A 223 20.17 -0.28 5.59
CA ALA A 223 20.53 -1.12 6.73
C ALA A 223 20.38 -0.43 8.10
N PRO A 224 20.80 0.84 8.32
CA PRO A 224 20.58 1.54 9.59
C PRO A 224 19.10 1.70 9.95
N VAL A 225 18.21 1.86 8.96
CA VAL A 225 16.76 1.95 9.19
C VAL A 225 16.22 0.63 9.75
N TRP A 226 16.60 -0.48 9.11
CA TRP A 226 16.21 -1.82 9.57
C TRP A 226 16.77 -2.12 10.97
N GLN A 227 18.01 -1.75 11.23
CA GLN A 227 18.63 -1.89 12.55
C GLN A 227 17.89 -1.08 13.63
N ALA A 228 17.51 0.18 13.32
CA ALA A 228 16.74 1.02 14.24
C ALA A 228 15.39 0.38 14.59
N ILE A 229 14.67 -0.19 13.62
CA ILE A 229 13.41 -0.91 13.83
C ILE A 229 13.62 -2.13 14.74
N CYS A 230 14.61 -2.98 14.44
CA CYS A 230 14.91 -4.15 15.24
C CYS A 230 15.29 -3.78 16.69
N GLN A 231 16.03 -2.68 16.86
CA GLN A 231 16.39 -2.18 18.20
C GLN A 231 15.16 -1.68 18.96
N ARG A 232 14.26 -0.94 18.26
CA ARG A 232 12.98 -0.50 18.86
C ARG A 232 12.13 -1.66 19.36
N GLU A 233 11.93 -2.70 18.54
CA GLU A 233 11.17 -3.90 18.92
C GLU A 233 11.79 -4.66 20.08
N LYS A 234 13.12 -4.61 20.22
CA LYS A 234 13.85 -5.28 21.30
C LYS A 234 13.77 -4.51 22.63
N GLU A 235 13.80 -3.17 22.57
CA GLU A 235 13.93 -2.30 23.75
C GLU A 235 12.60 -1.72 24.23
N ASN A 236 11.57 -1.74 23.38
CA ASN A 236 10.28 -1.16 23.66
C ASN A 236 9.16 -2.19 23.43
N ASP A 237 8.01 -1.93 24.00
CA ASP A 237 6.81 -2.75 23.76
C ASP A 237 6.13 -2.34 22.45
N GLU A 238 6.87 -2.53 21.35
CA GLU A 238 6.48 -2.16 19.98
C GLU A 238 6.51 -3.39 19.07
N GLU A 239 5.66 -3.36 18.03
CA GLU A 239 5.65 -4.31 16.93
C GLU A 239 5.55 -3.55 15.62
N TRP A 240 6.52 -3.75 14.73
CA TRP A 240 6.64 -3.00 13.50
C TRP A 240 6.25 -3.85 12.29
N LEU A 241 5.36 -3.32 11.44
CA LEU A 241 5.16 -3.80 10.09
C LEU A 241 6.15 -3.07 9.18
N VAL A 242 7.02 -3.83 8.52
CA VAL A 242 7.91 -3.32 7.47
C VAL A 242 7.43 -3.86 6.14
N ILE A 243 7.21 -2.97 5.17
CA ILE A 243 6.92 -3.31 3.78
C ILE A 243 7.93 -2.58 2.91
N VAL A 244 8.67 -3.29 2.07
CA VAL A 244 9.56 -2.71 1.06
C VAL A 244 9.09 -3.15 -0.31
N THR A 245 9.00 -2.21 -1.24
CA THR A 245 8.55 -2.47 -2.61
C THR A 245 9.26 -1.54 -3.60
N THR A 246 9.03 -1.78 -4.88
CA THR A 246 9.32 -0.84 -5.97
C THR A 246 8.01 -0.38 -6.58
N ASP A 247 8.01 0.68 -7.34
CA ASP A 247 6.80 1.29 -7.91
C ASP A 247 6.46 0.79 -9.31
N HIS A 248 7.46 0.37 -10.09
CA HIS A 248 7.31 -0.27 -11.40
C HIS A 248 8.48 -1.20 -11.73
N GLY A 249 8.26 -2.09 -12.69
CA GLY A 249 9.32 -2.83 -13.34
C GLY A 249 9.93 -2.02 -14.50
N ARG A 250 10.63 -2.74 -15.42
CA ARG A 250 11.33 -2.11 -16.53
C ARG A 250 11.17 -2.91 -17.80
N THR A 251 11.37 -2.23 -18.96
CA THR A 251 11.52 -2.90 -20.24
C THR A 251 12.66 -3.93 -20.22
N VAL A 252 12.71 -4.81 -21.19
CA VAL A 252 13.77 -5.83 -21.32
C VAL A 252 15.20 -5.26 -21.39
N THR A 253 15.33 -3.99 -21.79
CA THR A 253 16.64 -3.29 -21.78
C THR A 253 17.02 -2.77 -20.39
N GLY A 254 16.08 -2.72 -19.48
CA GLY A 254 16.23 -2.09 -18.17
C GLY A 254 16.14 -0.56 -18.17
N LYS A 255 16.14 0.12 -19.33
CA LYS A 255 16.19 1.59 -19.41
C LYS A 255 14.83 2.26 -19.32
N GLY A 256 13.80 1.66 -19.89
CA GLY A 256 12.47 2.27 -19.98
C GLY A 256 11.47 1.62 -19.06
N HIS A 257 10.36 2.32 -18.84
CA HIS A 257 9.15 1.85 -18.18
C HIS A 257 7.96 2.70 -18.67
N GLY A 258 6.74 2.41 -18.22
CA GLY A 258 5.53 3.17 -18.57
C GLY A 258 4.57 2.37 -19.45
N GLY A 259 4.98 1.23 -19.96
CA GLY A 259 4.17 0.33 -20.79
C GLY A 259 3.41 -0.72 -20.00
N GLN A 260 2.95 -1.75 -20.73
CA GLN A 260 2.12 -2.84 -20.18
C GLN A 260 2.77 -4.22 -20.40
N THR A 261 4.06 -4.25 -20.70
CA THR A 261 4.76 -5.55 -20.78
C THR A 261 4.77 -6.23 -19.41
N GLN A 262 4.92 -7.53 -19.41
CA GLN A 262 4.99 -8.27 -18.15
C GLN A 262 6.14 -7.77 -17.26
N GLU A 263 7.28 -7.45 -17.86
CA GLU A 263 8.47 -6.95 -17.16
C GLU A 263 8.23 -5.59 -16.51
N GLU A 264 7.59 -4.66 -17.23
CA GLU A 264 7.27 -3.32 -16.70
C GLU A 264 6.21 -3.36 -15.60
N ARG A 265 5.28 -4.31 -15.66
CA ARG A 265 4.23 -4.50 -14.66
C ARG A 265 4.66 -5.33 -13.46
N THR A 266 5.74 -6.12 -13.58
CA THR A 266 6.21 -6.96 -12.49
C THR A 266 6.99 -6.14 -11.48
N VAL A 267 6.46 -6.06 -10.29
CA VAL A 267 7.07 -5.48 -9.09
C VAL A 267 7.28 -6.55 -8.03
N TRP A 268 7.73 -6.16 -6.86
CA TRP A 268 7.96 -7.08 -5.75
C TRP A 268 7.56 -6.45 -4.43
N VAL A 269 7.23 -7.29 -3.45
CA VAL A 269 6.93 -6.89 -2.08
C VAL A 269 7.73 -7.77 -1.12
N ILE A 270 8.45 -7.11 -0.22
CA ILE A 270 9.10 -7.71 0.94
C ILE A 270 8.38 -7.24 2.20
N THR A 271 8.17 -8.13 3.15
CA THR A 271 7.65 -7.78 4.48
C THR A 271 8.35 -8.59 5.56
N ASN A 272 8.49 -8.03 6.76
CA ASN A 272 8.97 -8.74 7.94
C ASN A 272 7.89 -9.64 8.59
N GLN A 273 6.65 -9.64 8.05
CA GLN A 273 5.55 -10.41 8.62
C GLN A 273 5.56 -11.87 8.16
N LYS A 274 5.70 -12.81 9.11
CA LYS A 274 5.63 -14.25 8.84
C LYS A 274 4.23 -14.73 8.55
N ARG A 275 3.22 -14.11 9.19
CA ARG A 275 1.81 -14.50 9.11
C ARG A 275 1.10 -13.70 8.02
N VAL A 276 1.48 -13.96 6.78
CA VAL A 276 0.76 -13.47 5.61
C VAL A 276 -0.37 -14.44 5.23
N ASN A 277 -1.41 -13.96 4.60
CA ASN A 277 -2.51 -14.78 4.12
C ASN A 277 -2.28 -15.23 2.66
N ARG A 278 -3.27 -15.91 2.06
CA ARG A 278 -3.14 -16.42 0.70
C ARG A 278 -2.98 -15.35 -0.36
N GLN A 279 -3.49 -14.12 -0.13
CA GLN A 279 -3.35 -13.00 -1.08
C GLN A 279 -1.88 -12.70 -1.39
N PHE A 280 -1.00 -12.79 -0.39
CA PHE A 280 0.44 -12.54 -0.57
C PHE A 280 1.13 -13.49 -1.56
N HIS A 281 0.59 -14.68 -1.74
CA HIS A 281 1.15 -15.71 -2.64
C HIS A 281 0.40 -15.83 -3.97
N ARG A 282 -0.56 -14.95 -4.24
CA ARG A 282 -1.31 -14.99 -5.48
C ARG A 282 -0.64 -14.17 -6.57
N PRO A 283 -0.82 -14.57 -7.85
CA PRO A 283 -0.39 -13.73 -8.96
C PRO A 283 -1.09 -12.35 -9.01
N THR A 284 -2.17 -12.21 -8.26
CA THR A 284 -2.96 -10.97 -8.15
C THR A 284 -2.48 -10.03 -7.03
N LEU A 285 -1.43 -10.39 -6.28
CA LEU A 285 -0.81 -9.45 -5.32
C LEU A 285 -0.36 -8.19 -6.08
N SER A 286 -0.71 -7.02 -5.55
CA SER A 286 -0.51 -5.76 -6.26
C SER A 286 -0.20 -4.58 -5.32
N HIS A 287 0.19 -3.46 -5.90
CA HIS A 287 0.44 -2.22 -5.16
C HIS A 287 -0.73 -1.78 -4.29
N VAL A 288 -1.96 -1.90 -4.81
CA VAL A 288 -3.16 -1.46 -4.08
C VAL A 288 -3.43 -2.27 -2.82
N ASP A 289 -2.81 -3.45 -2.67
CA ASP A 289 -2.95 -4.32 -1.49
C ASP A 289 -2.17 -3.80 -0.26
N ILE A 290 -1.22 -2.88 -0.47
CA ILE A 290 -0.36 -2.34 0.60
C ILE A 290 -1.17 -1.43 1.53
N ASN A 291 -1.98 -0.52 0.99
CA ASN A 291 -2.82 0.37 1.80
C ASN A 291 -3.74 -0.39 2.77
N PRO A 292 -4.63 -1.30 2.33
CA PRO A 292 -5.52 -2.02 3.23
C PRO A 292 -4.75 -2.94 4.20
N THR A 293 -3.56 -3.40 3.82
CA THR A 293 -2.68 -4.18 4.71
C THR A 293 -2.20 -3.33 5.88
N ILE A 294 -1.69 -2.12 5.61
CA ILE A 294 -1.24 -1.20 6.66
C ILE A 294 -2.43 -0.74 7.52
N CYS A 295 -3.58 -0.41 6.90
CA CYS A 295 -4.78 -0.04 7.64
C CYS A 295 -5.19 -1.15 8.62
N ARG A 296 -5.19 -2.42 8.18
CA ARG A 296 -5.51 -3.57 9.02
C ARG A 296 -4.48 -3.79 10.14
N TRP A 297 -3.20 -3.65 9.82
CA TRP A 297 -2.13 -3.75 10.82
C TRP A 297 -2.27 -2.71 11.93
N MET A 298 -2.54 -1.47 11.55
CA MET A 298 -2.66 -0.32 12.45
C MET A 298 -4.03 -0.23 13.13
N ASP A 299 -4.96 -1.14 12.81
CA ASP A 299 -6.36 -1.12 13.28
C ASP A 299 -7.07 0.22 12.97
N PHE A 300 -6.79 0.76 11.78
CA PHE A 300 -7.42 2.00 11.32
C PHE A 300 -8.89 1.78 10.95
N GLN A 301 -9.74 2.63 11.50
CA GLN A 301 -11.15 2.67 11.10
C GLN A 301 -11.26 3.40 9.78
N VAL A 302 -11.66 2.70 8.74
CA VAL A 302 -11.84 3.25 7.39
C VAL A 302 -13.33 3.46 7.14
N PRO A 303 -13.77 4.68 6.74
CA PRO A 303 -15.17 4.92 6.40
C PRO A 303 -15.64 3.96 5.30
N ARG A 304 -16.90 3.52 5.40
CA ARG A 304 -17.50 2.55 4.46
C ARG A 304 -17.36 2.99 3.00
N ASP A 305 -17.61 4.26 2.70
CA ASP A 305 -17.54 4.76 1.32
C ASP A 305 -16.11 4.69 0.76
N VAL A 306 -15.09 4.93 1.59
CA VAL A 306 -13.68 4.73 1.25
C VAL A 306 -13.37 3.25 1.07
N GLU A 307 -13.86 2.40 1.97
CA GLU A 307 -13.67 0.94 1.89
C GLU A 307 -14.26 0.37 0.59
N PHE A 308 -15.42 0.88 0.15
CA PHE A 308 -16.09 0.46 -1.07
C PHE A 308 -15.39 0.93 -2.35
N GLU A 309 -14.49 1.90 -2.26
CA GLU A 309 -13.67 2.36 -3.36
C GLU A 309 -12.28 1.70 -3.45
N ARG A 310 -11.79 1.08 -2.36
CA ARG A 310 -10.47 0.47 -2.39
C ARG A 310 -10.46 -0.79 -3.26
N ASP A 311 -9.49 -0.85 -4.18
CA ASP A 311 -9.29 -2.00 -5.08
C ASP A 311 -8.46 -3.12 -4.43
N GLY A 312 -7.67 -2.77 -3.42
CA GLY A 312 -6.73 -3.68 -2.78
C GLY A 312 -7.34 -4.59 -1.73
N ILE A 313 -6.70 -5.74 -1.54
CA ILE A 313 -7.04 -6.76 -0.53
C ILE A 313 -5.88 -6.87 0.46
N PRO A 314 -6.10 -6.78 1.77
CA PRO A 314 -5.00 -6.91 2.72
C PRO A 314 -4.39 -8.31 2.68
N PHE A 315 -3.05 -8.39 2.66
CA PHE A 315 -2.31 -9.66 2.62
C PHE A 315 -1.89 -10.18 4.02
N ILE A 316 -2.40 -9.57 5.09
CA ILE A 316 -2.29 -10.07 6.47
C ILE A 316 -3.68 -10.26 7.08
N GLY A 317 -3.76 -11.10 8.11
CA GLY A 317 -5.03 -11.42 8.78
C GLY A 317 -5.98 -12.24 7.89
N PRO A 318 -7.25 -12.41 8.31
CA PRO A 318 -8.20 -13.23 7.57
C PRO A 318 -8.63 -12.58 6.25
N THR A 319 -8.86 -13.42 5.22
CA THR A 319 -9.51 -13.08 3.97
C THR A 319 -10.48 -14.21 3.59
N ASP A 320 -11.68 -13.85 3.18
CA ASP A 320 -12.76 -14.81 2.89
C ASP A 320 -12.96 -15.03 1.39
N ILE A 321 -12.77 -13.98 0.60
CA ILE A 321 -12.99 -13.93 -0.84
C ILE A 321 -11.89 -13.15 -1.55
N CYS A 322 -11.70 -13.42 -2.84
CA CYS A 322 -10.79 -12.67 -3.73
C CYS A 322 -11.22 -12.85 -5.19
N ASN A 323 -10.53 -12.21 -6.13
CA ASN A 323 -10.70 -12.35 -7.58
C ASN A 323 -12.15 -12.09 -8.03
N LEU A 324 -12.68 -10.90 -7.69
CA LEU A 324 -14.01 -10.50 -8.16
C LEU A 324 -13.96 -10.19 -9.66
N HIS A 325 -14.73 -10.92 -10.45
CA HIS A 325 -14.99 -10.64 -11.85
C HIS A 325 -16.43 -10.19 -12.04
N ALA A 326 -16.65 -9.31 -13.01
CA ALA A 326 -17.95 -8.79 -13.38
C ALA A 326 -18.05 -8.71 -14.90
N GLU A 327 -19.06 -9.35 -15.44
CA GLU A 327 -19.34 -9.34 -16.88
C GLU A 327 -20.83 -9.21 -17.13
N THR A 328 -21.21 -8.63 -18.28
CA THR A 328 -22.61 -8.51 -18.66
C THR A 328 -22.95 -9.40 -19.83
N TYR A 329 -24.10 -10.03 -19.72
CA TYR A 329 -24.76 -10.67 -20.85
C TYR A 329 -26.22 -10.24 -20.89
N ASP A 330 -26.62 -9.61 -21.98
CA ASP A 330 -27.94 -8.93 -22.12
C ASP A 330 -28.13 -7.91 -20.98
N LYS A 331 -29.16 -8.06 -20.18
CA LYS A 331 -29.46 -7.20 -19.02
C LYS A 331 -29.02 -7.81 -17.68
N GLN A 332 -28.27 -8.90 -17.72
CA GLN A 332 -27.76 -9.57 -16.53
C GLN A 332 -26.29 -9.18 -16.30
N LEU A 333 -25.99 -8.80 -15.06
CA LEU A 333 -24.62 -8.68 -14.56
C LEU A 333 -24.29 -9.97 -13.79
N ASN A 334 -23.28 -10.68 -14.27
CA ASN A 334 -22.78 -11.90 -13.66
C ASN A 334 -21.53 -11.57 -12.85
N LEU A 335 -21.55 -11.89 -11.57
CA LEU A 335 -20.44 -11.77 -10.66
C LEU A 335 -19.89 -13.13 -10.32
N THR A 336 -18.55 -13.25 -10.28
CA THR A 336 -17.87 -14.44 -9.76
C THR A 336 -16.71 -14.04 -8.87
N TRP A 337 -16.42 -14.86 -7.87
CA TRP A 337 -15.27 -14.68 -6.96
C TRP A 337 -14.77 -16.02 -6.42
N ASP A 338 -13.52 -16.04 -5.98
CA ASP A 338 -12.96 -17.19 -5.28
C ASP A 338 -13.26 -17.10 -3.79
N ALA A 339 -13.93 -18.12 -3.23
CA ALA A 339 -14.12 -18.23 -1.80
C ALA A 339 -12.92 -18.91 -1.11
N GLN A 340 -12.56 -18.45 0.07
CA GLN A 340 -11.48 -18.98 0.88
C GLN A 340 -12.01 -19.48 2.23
N GLY A 341 -11.90 -20.80 2.47
CA GLY A 341 -12.29 -21.40 3.73
C GLY A 341 -13.79 -21.39 4.01
N ASN A 342 -14.16 -21.42 5.28
CA ASN A 342 -15.57 -21.41 5.73
C ASN A 342 -16.03 -19.96 5.90
N SER A 343 -16.23 -19.28 4.80
CA SER A 343 -16.63 -17.87 4.75
C SER A 343 -18.09 -17.72 5.14
N GLY A 344 -18.40 -16.68 5.89
CA GLY A 344 -19.77 -16.30 6.25
C GLY A 344 -20.60 -15.82 5.04
N PRO A 345 -21.60 -14.96 5.25
CA PRO A 345 -22.38 -14.37 4.16
C PRO A 345 -21.53 -13.36 3.37
N ALA A 346 -21.75 -13.32 2.06
CA ALA A 346 -21.30 -12.27 1.16
C ALA A 346 -22.51 -11.38 0.82
N THR A 347 -22.42 -10.11 1.18
CA THR A 347 -23.39 -9.08 0.81
C THR A 347 -22.93 -8.42 -0.47
N VAL A 348 -23.79 -8.36 -1.47
CA VAL A 348 -23.53 -7.77 -2.77
C VAL A 348 -24.20 -6.40 -2.84
N TRP A 349 -23.41 -5.40 -3.21
CA TRP A 349 -23.83 -4.01 -3.37
C TRP A 349 -23.60 -3.55 -4.81
N ILE A 350 -24.46 -2.68 -5.29
CA ILE A 350 -24.34 -2.05 -6.61
C ILE A 350 -24.69 -0.57 -6.50
N SER A 351 -23.95 0.28 -7.23
CA SER A 351 -24.28 1.68 -7.45
C SER A 351 -24.15 2.05 -8.92
N PRO A 352 -25.14 2.74 -9.51
CA PRO A 352 -25.07 3.29 -10.87
C PRO A 352 -24.41 4.67 -10.92
N THR A 353 -23.92 5.19 -9.79
CA THR A 353 -23.35 6.55 -9.70
C THR A 353 -21.85 6.53 -9.44
N ASN A 354 -21.19 7.68 -9.66
CA ASN A 354 -19.78 7.92 -9.33
C ASN A 354 -19.65 9.32 -8.69
N ASP A 355 -20.46 9.56 -7.66
CA ASP A 355 -20.49 10.85 -6.99
C ASP A 355 -19.39 10.95 -5.93
N PHE A 356 -18.89 9.81 -5.41
CA PHE A 356 -17.73 9.76 -4.51
C PHE A 356 -16.50 10.44 -5.15
N ALA A 357 -16.27 10.22 -6.44
CA ALA A 357 -15.17 10.87 -7.16
C ALA A 357 -15.25 12.41 -7.15
N LYS A 358 -16.42 12.97 -6.87
CA LYS A 358 -16.69 14.43 -6.81
C LYS A 358 -16.85 14.92 -5.37
N GLY A 359 -16.57 14.08 -4.38
CA GLY A 359 -16.73 14.40 -2.94
C GLY A 359 -18.14 14.20 -2.39
N GLY A 360 -19.03 13.56 -3.15
CA GLY A 360 -20.36 13.14 -2.72
C GLY A 360 -20.41 11.70 -2.21
N HIS A 361 -21.62 11.14 -2.17
CA HIS A 361 -21.88 9.75 -1.81
C HIS A 361 -22.56 9.02 -2.97
N ASP A 362 -22.11 7.81 -3.25
CA ASP A 362 -22.74 6.97 -4.26
C ASP A 362 -24.07 6.38 -3.78
N ASP A 363 -25.01 6.20 -4.72
CA ASP A 363 -26.34 5.57 -4.44
C ASP A 363 -26.17 4.05 -4.34
N TRP A 364 -25.63 3.57 -3.23
CA TRP A 364 -25.42 2.16 -2.97
C TRP A 364 -26.71 1.43 -2.62
N LYS A 365 -27.04 0.38 -3.39
CA LYS A 365 -28.15 -0.54 -3.14
C LYS A 365 -27.63 -1.93 -2.84
N GLN A 366 -28.15 -2.54 -1.81
CA GLN A 366 -27.93 -3.97 -1.55
C GLN A 366 -28.69 -4.78 -2.57
N ALA A 367 -27.95 -5.45 -3.48
CA ALA A 367 -28.55 -6.33 -4.48
C ALA A 367 -28.98 -7.67 -3.88
N GLY A 368 -28.26 -8.14 -2.85
CA GLY A 368 -28.62 -9.36 -2.15
C GLY A 368 -27.54 -9.85 -1.20
N GLN A 369 -27.76 -11.05 -0.66
CA GLN A 369 -26.82 -11.73 0.21
C GLN A 369 -26.86 -13.24 -0.08
N VAL A 370 -25.68 -13.84 -0.18
CA VAL A 370 -25.51 -15.29 -0.42
C VAL A 370 -24.39 -15.83 0.47
N PRO A 371 -24.30 -17.13 0.70
CA PRO A 371 -23.11 -17.71 1.31
C PRO A 371 -21.88 -17.39 0.43
N ALA A 372 -20.80 -16.87 1.02
CA ALA A 372 -19.59 -16.49 0.26
C ALA A 372 -19.03 -17.65 -0.59
N ARG A 373 -19.20 -18.90 -0.11
CA ARG A 373 -18.82 -20.14 -0.83
C ARG A 373 -19.59 -20.38 -2.14
N SER A 374 -20.71 -19.65 -2.37
CA SER A 374 -21.45 -19.75 -3.65
C SER A 374 -20.59 -19.30 -4.83
N GLY A 375 -19.63 -18.42 -4.59
CA GLY A 375 -18.66 -17.97 -5.60
C GLY A 375 -19.27 -17.16 -6.75
N SER A 376 -20.57 -16.87 -6.71
CA SER A 376 -21.24 -16.12 -7.77
C SER A 376 -22.53 -15.45 -7.31
N TYR A 377 -22.94 -14.41 -8.04
CA TYR A 377 -24.23 -13.74 -7.90
C TYR A 377 -24.64 -13.09 -9.22
N HIS A 378 -25.95 -12.96 -9.45
CA HIS A 378 -26.51 -12.34 -10.66
C HIS A 378 -27.36 -11.15 -10.28
N ILE A 379 -27.25 -10.04 -11.02
CA ILE A 379 -28.00 -8.82 -10.82
C ILE A 379 -28.74 -8.48 -12.11
N ASP A 380 -30.05 -8.24 -12.05
CA ASP A 380 -30.81 -7.66 -13.14
C ASP A 380 -30.53 -6.16 -13.26
N LEU A 381 -30.03 -5.72 -14.40
CA LEU A 381 -29.72 -4.32 -14.70
C LEU A 381 -30.88 -3.55 -15.32
N SER A 382 -32.04 -4.20 -15.55
CA SER A 382 -33.23 -3.56 -16.14
C SER A 382 -33.70 -2.30 -15.40
N PRO A 383 -33.52 -2.16 -14.06
CA PRO A 383 -33.85 -0.92 -13.35
C PRO A 383 -33.02 0.30 -13.72
N TRP A 384 -31.87 0.09 -14.39
CA TRP A 384 -30.91 1.17 -14.74
C TRP A 384 -30.55 1.15 -16.23
N PRO A 385 -31.51 1.36 -17.16
CA PRO A 385 -31.26 1.21 -18.60
C PRO A 385 -30.26 2.21 -19.14
N GLU A 386 -30.17 3.41 -18.55
CA GLU A 386 -29.29 4.50 -18.99
C GLU A 386 -27.91 4.51 -18.31
N ALA A 387 -27.70 3.67 -17.30
CA ALA A 387 -26.42 3.65 -16.60
C ALA A 387 -25.30 3.03 -17.47
N ARG A 388 -24.21 3.76 -17.61
CA ARG A 388 -23.01 3.32 -18.36
C ARG A 388 -21.94 2.74 -17.48
N THR A 389 -21.98 3.06 -16.21
CA THR A 389 -20.99 2.57 -15.21
C THR A 389 -21.73 2.05 -14.00
N PHE A 390 -21.31 0.90 -13.51
CA PHE A 390 -21.74 0.37 -12.25
C PHE A 390 -20.52 0.13 -11.37
N LYS A 391 -20.63 0.51 -10.12
CA LYS A 391 -19.73 0.08 -9.06
C LYS A 391 -20.33 -1.11 -8.34
N ILE A 392 -19.56 -2.13 -8.16
CA ILE A 392 -19.96 -3.39 -7.53
C ILE A 392 -19.07 -3.63 -6.32
N VAL A 393 -19.67 -4.00 -5.20
CA VAL A 393 -18.94 -4.43 -4.00
C VAL A 393 -19.49 -5.77 -3.54
N VAL A 394 -18.60 -6.70 -3.25
CA VAL A 394 -18.88 -7.96 -2.57
C VAL A 394 -18.19 -7.92 -1.22
N GLN A 395 -18.97 -7.89 -0.16
CA GLN A 395 -18.47 -7.69 1.22
C GLN A 395 -18.76 -8.91 2.08
N THR A 396 -17.73 -9.41 2.76
CA THR A 396 -17.81 -10.43 3.81
C THR A 396 -17.32 -9.84 5.14
N PRO A 397 -17.41 -10.56 6.26
CA PRO A 397 -16.86 -10.07 7.52
C PRO A 397 -15.36 -9.73 7.50
N ALA A 398 -14.58 -10.38 6.63
CA ALA A 398 -13.12 -10.20 6.60
C ALA A 398 -12.60 -9.50 5.34
N THR A 399 -13.38 -9.38 4.26
CA THR A 399 -12.91 -8.88 2.97
C THR A 399 -13.98 -8.06 2.26
N THR A 400 -13.59 -6.93 1.71
CA THR A 400 -14.37 -6.13 0.76
C THR A 400 -13.68 -6.19 -0.59
N LEU A 401 -14.41 -6.59 -1.65
CA LEU A 401 -13.94 -6.60 -3.03
C LEU A 401 -14.70 -5.56 -3.82
N THR A 402 -14.00 -4.74 -4.57
CA THR A 402 -14.57 -3.69 -5.41
C THR A 402 -14.28 -3.96 -6.89
N ARG A 403 -15.25 -3.73 -7.73
CA ARG A 403 -15.11 -3.82 -9.19
C ARG A 403 -16.00 -2.78 -9.86
N TRP A 404 -15.47 -2.15 -10.92
CA TRP A 404 -16.29 -1.33 -11.80
C TRP A 404 -16.64 -2.11 -13.06
N LEU A 405 -17.84 -1.90 -13.55
CA LEU A 405 -18.28 -2.30 -14.87
C LEU A 405 -18.53 -1.03 -15.69
N VAL A 406 -17.83 -0.89 -16.81
CA VAL A 406 -18.02 0.19 -17.77
C VAL A 406 -18.60 -0.44 -19.05
N LYS A 407 -19.81 0.01 -19.47
CA LYS A 407 -20.50 -0.47 -20.69
C LYS A 407 -20.01 0.26 -21.93
#